data_b7f437f046d4b50aee955eed0d8afaca
#
_entry.id   b7f437f046d4b50aee955eed0d8afaca
#
_cell.length_a   1.000
_cell.length_b   1.000
_cell.length_c   1.000
_cell.angle_alpha   90.00
_cell.angle_beta   90.00
_cell.angle_gamma   90.00
#
_symmetry.space_group_name_H-M   'P 1'
#
loop_
_entity.id
_entity.type
_entity.pdbx_description
1 polymer ?
#
loop_
_entity_poly.entity_id
_entity_poly.type
_entity_poly.pdbx_seq_one_letter_code
_entity_poly.pdbx_strand_id
1 'polypeptide(L)'
;MYKNITHFKAFHILWKAFLILKNMMVDISKKEKLAIRKRIFLHLDGWALIPTIYNLNKLGVLQLLEENHTISLKDINAVAKTNEGYLNVALRLLASQGYILREVNNELDEITHTITATGTQAFEMADHYDGVYELMKELAVRPRTIISEKADLELIVNTWKELKNFSSYKDSTIRRRMSYHMEGVLLAPVMVGLGIEGRFDTLNTESILSATLLKLPQQTFDWFVEVLDQLLFVKKTDSKLTLNAKGLYYIKRASAYGVTVSYLPTFAQLDTLLKGDPTKLREHDEDGHETHVYRYMNVWGSGGAHSTYFKKVDEIIIALFNKPIAKQPKGIIDVGCGDGTFIEHVFNVIYTKTERGKVLNEHPLFIVGADYNKKARIATRTKMTKADIWAEVEFGDISDPKSLDEMLKDKHGIELGNLLNTRTFLDHNRIYKKPTQTNLKCQSSGAFSYRGRRIPNNELFQNLSDHLNKWSPYLKKHGLLIVELHSIKPKIAAENIGKTLSTPYDATHGYTDQYIIELNSFLAAAKHANLIPENEYSFKFPNDERATVSIHLLKAV
;
A
#
# COMPACT_ATOMS: atom_id res chain seq x y z
N MET A 1 4.11 33.98 48.40
CA MET A 1 5.29 33.54 47.63
C MET A 1 5.66 32.03 47.82
N TYR A 2 4.83 31.24 48.49
CA TYR A 2 5.13 29.83 48.85
C TYR A 2 4.29 28.77 48.13
N LYS A 3 3.37 29.13 47.21
CA LYS A 3 2.54 28.17 46.46
C LYS A 3 3.14 27.65 45.13
N ASN A 4 4.17 28.33 44.59
CA ASN A 4 4.74 27.94 43.29
C ASN A 4 5.89 26.91 43.36
N ILE A 5 6.47 26.66 44.56
CA ILE A 5 7.62 25.75 44.71
C ILE A 5 7.16 24.29 44.79
N THR A 6 5.96 24.05 45.30
CA THR A 6 5.37 22.67 45.41
C THR A 6 4.96 22.10 44.04
N HIS A 7 4.44 22.95 43.15
CA HIS A 7 4.09 22.51 41.79
C HIS A 7 5.31 22.15 40.91
N PHE A 8 6.41 22.91 41.08
CA PHE A 8 7.65 22.61 40.33
C PHE A 8 8.33 21.32 40.81
N LYS A 9 8.30 21.04 42.10
CA LYS A 9 8.82 19.77 42.64
C LYS A 9 7.95 18.56 42.24
N ALA A 10 6.63 18.69 42.25
CA ALA A 10 5.71 17.64 41.80
C ALA A 10 5.87 17.34 40.29
N PHE A 11 6.01 18.39 39.46
CA PHE A 11 6.28 18.24 38.02
C PHE A 11 7.64 17.58 37.76
N HIS A 12 8.67 17.94 38.51
CA HIS A 12 10.00 17.33 38.38
C HIS A 12 10.04 15.86 38.83
N ILE A 13 9.26 15.49 39.86
CA ILE A 13 9.10 14.11 40.31
C ILE A 13 8.32 13.30 39.27
N LEU A 14 7.23 13.85 38.74
CA LEU A 14 6.45 13.22 37.66
C LEU A 14 7.27 13.09 36.37
N TRP A 15 8.08 14.09 36.03
CA TRP A 15 9.01 14.03 34.89
C TRP A 15 10.12 13.01 35.07
N LYS A 16 10.71 12.90 36.28
CA LYS A 16 11.67 11.83 36.62
C LYS A 16 11.02 10.45 36.63
N ALA A 17 9.81 10.30 37.18
CA ALA A 17 9.06 9.06 37.12
C ALA A 17 8.72 8.68 35.66
N PHE A 18 8.32 9.64 34.83
CA PHE A 18 8.10 9.46 33.40
C PHE A 18 9.37 9.05 32.65
N LEU A 19 10.53 9.65 32.97
CA LEU A 19 11.83 9.27 32.40
C LEU A 19 12.29 7.90 32.88
N ILE A 20 12.04 7.53 34.14
CA ILE A 20 12.33 6.20 34.70
C ILE A 20 11.40 5.15 34.05
N LEU A 21 10.10 5.43 33.92
CA LEU A 21 9.14 4.60 33.19
C LEU A 21 9.50 4.46 31.69
N LYS A 22 9.98 5.52 31.07
CA LYS A 22 10.47 5.49 29.70
C LYS A 22 11.77 4.67 29.55
N ASN A 23 12.64 4.67 30.55
CA ASN A 23 13.87 3.87 30.58
C ASN A 23 13.62 2.41 31.05
N MET A 24 12.50 2.11 31.72
CA MET A 24 12.05 0.75 32.02
C MET A 24 11.33 0.05 30.86
N MET A 25 11.01 0.75 29.78
CA MET A 25 10.64 0.10 28.52
C MET A 25 11.88 -0.61 28.01
N VAL A 26 11.93 -1.94 28.10
CA VAL A 26 12.98 -2.77 27.49
C VAL A 26 13.02 -2.39 26.00
N ASP A 27 14.01 -1.53 25.67
CA ASP A 27 14.06 -0.96 24.32
C ASP A 27 14.57 -2.06 23.38
N ILE A 28 13.74 -2.39 22.40
CA ILE A 28 14.09 -3.34 21.36
C ILE A 28 15.17 -2.72 20.45
N SER A 29 16.25 -3.43 20.24
CA SER A 29 17.39 -2.97 19.43
C SER A 29 16.99 -2.66 17.99
N LYS A 30 17.73 -1.77 17.32
CA LYS A 30 17.53 -1.46 15.89
C LYS A 30 17.60 -2.73 15.02
N LYS A 31 18.51 -3.67 15.36
CA LYS A 31 18.65 -4.95 14.64
C LYS A 31 17.38 -5.81 14.76
N GLU A 32 16.78 -5.89 15.94
CA GLU A 32 15.54 -6.65 16.17
C GLU A 32 14.35 -5.99 15.47
N LYS A 33 14.25 -4.65 15.53
CA LYS A 33 13.22 -3.90 14.78
C LYS A 33 13.30 -4.18 13.28
N LEU A 34 14.51 -4.21 12.72
CA LEU A 34 14.73 -4.53 11.31
C LEU A 34 14.39 -5.99 10.99
N ALA A 35 14.74 -6.94 11.87
CA ALA A 35 14.41 -8.36 11.68
C ALA A 35 12.88 -8.60 11.65
N ILE A 36 12.14 -7.96 12.56
CA ILE A 36 10.67 -8.05 12.58
C ILE A 36 10.07 -7.41 11.32
N ARG A 37 10.55 -6.24 10.91
CA ARG A 37 10.08 -5.60 9.66
C ARG A 37 10.37 -6.48 8.43
N LYS A 38 11.57 -7.07 8.36
CA LYS A 38 11.91 -8.02 7.29
C LYS A 38 10.94 -9.19 7.25
N ARG A 39 10.56 -9.75 8.41
CA ARG A 39 9.60 -10.85 8.49
C ARG A 39 8.23 -10.42 7.99
N ILE A 40 7.72 -9.25 8.42
CA ILE A 40 6.46 -8.70 7.93
C ILE A 40 6.49 -8.54 6.39
N PHE A 41 7.58 -8.04 5.81
CA PHE A 41 7.68 -7.87 4.36
C PHE A 41 7.67 -9.22 3.63
N LEU A 42 8.36 -10.24 4.16
CA LEU A 42 8.29 -11.60 3.61
C LEU A 42 6.90 -12.22 3.73
N HIS A 43 6.16 -11.92 4.81
CA HIS A 43 4.75 -12.31 4.93
C HIS A 43 3.90 -11.71 3.81
N LEU A 44 4.10 -10.42 3.53
CA LEU A 44 3.36 -9.71 2.48
C LEU A 44 3.75 -10.18 1.07
N ASP A 45 5.04 -10.51 0.84
CA ASP A 45 5.47 -11.19 -0.39
C ASP A 45 4.69 -12.49 -0.59
N GLY A 46 4.47 -13.27 0.49
CA GLY A 46 3.72 -14.52 0.45
C GLY A 46 2.27 -14.35 -0.02
N TRP A 47 1.60 -13.28 0.41
CA TRP A 47 0.24 -12.95 -0.03
C TRP A 47 0.12 -12.73 -1.54
N ALA A 48 1.17 -12.23 -2.17
CA ALA A 48 1.25 -12.06 -3.62
C ALA A 48 1.69 -13.34 -4.34
N LEU A 49 2.69 -14.03 -3.78
CA LEU A 49 3.38 -15.13 -4.46
C LEU A 49 2.65 -16.48 -4.38
N ILE A 50 2.01 -16.79 -3.26
CA ILE A 50 1.29 -18.07 -3.12
C ILE A 50 0.22 -18.22 -4.20
N PRO A 51 -0.74 -17.30 -4.36
CA PRO A 51 -1.73 -17.41 -5.44
C PRO A 51 -1.09 -17.38 -6.83
N THR A 52 -0.03 -16.60 -7.02
CA THR A 52 0.66 -16.48 -8.30
C THR A 52 1.34 -17.78 -8.69
N ILE A 53 2.18 -18.34 -7.82
CA ILE A 53 2.94 -19.58 -8.09
C ILE A 53 1.97 -20.77 -8.24
N TYR A 54 0.97 -20.89 -7.37
CA TYR A 54 -0.05 -21.91 -7.48
C TYR A 54 -0.70 -21.91 -8.88
N ASN A 55 -1.20 -20.76 -9.32
CA ASN A 55 -1.90 -20.67 -10.60
C ASN A 55 -0.95 -20.88 -11.79
N LEU A 56 0.27 -20.32 -11.76
CA LEU A 56 1.25 -20.56 -12.82
C LEU A 56 1.65 -22.04 -12.91
N ASN A 57 1.76 -22.74 -11.78
CA ASN A 57 2.00 -24.18 -11.73
C ASN A 57 0.87 -24.97 -12.39
N LYS A 58 -0.39 -24.70 -11.98
CA LYS A 58 -1.58 -25.38 -12.56
C LYS A 58 -1.79 -25.08 -14.05
N LEU A 59 -1.28 -23.95 -14.53
CA LEU A 59 -1.31 -23.58 -15.96
C LEU A 59 -0.13 -24.15 -16.77
N GLY A 60 0.80 -24.87 -16.15
CA GLY A 60 2.01 -25.42 -16.79
C GLY A 60 3.07 -24.35 -17.13
N VAL A 61 2.91 -23.11 -16.67
CA VAL A 61 3.84 -22.01 -16.98
C VAL A 61 5.19 -22.21 -16.30
N LEU A 62 5.21 -22.76 -15.07
CA LEU A 62 6.47 -23.05 -14.39
C LEU A 62 7.29 -24.09 -15.15
N GLN A 63 6.63 -25.15 -15.63
CA GLN A 63 7.25 -26.19 -16.47
C GLN A 63 7.80 -25.61 -17.78
N LEU A 64 7.04 -24.72 -18.47
CA LEU A 64 7.52 -24.05 -19.69
C LEU A 64 8.79 -23.24 -19.46
N LEU A 65 8.92 -22.56 -18.30
CA LEU A 65 10.11 -21.81 -17.92
C LEU A 65 11.32 -22.74 -17.68
N GLU A 66 11.10 -23.91 -17.09
CA GLU A 66 12.16 -24.91 -16.85
C GLU A 66 12.63 -25.56 -18.14
N GLU A 67 11.72 -25.99 -19.01
CA GLU A 67 12.04 -26.68 -20.27
C GLU A 67 12.76 -25.79 -21.27
N ASN A 68 12.40 -24.51 -21.35
CA ASN A 68 12.94 -23.60 -22.38
C ASN A 68 14.12 -22.76 -21.92
N HIS A 69 14.44 -22.76 -20.61
CA HIS A 69 15.45 -21.91 -19.98
C HIS A 69 15.23 -20.39 -20.20
N THR A 70 15.09 -19.95 -21.44
CA THR A 70 14.71 -18.57 -21.84
C THR A 70 13.55 -18.62 -22.82
N ILE A 71 12.47 -17.89 -22.52
CA ILE A 71 11.23 -17.90 -23.32
C ILE A 71 10.57 -16.52 -23.32
N SER A 72 9.93 -16.15 -24.44
CA SER A 72 9.22 -14.87 -24.52
C SER A 72 7.85 -14.93 -23.84
N LEU A 73 7.35 -13.76 -23.37
CA LEU A 73 5.98 -13.64 -22.86
C LEU A 73 4.94 -14.14 -23.88
N LYS A 74 5.16 -13.80 -25.15
CA LYS A 74 4.27 -14.19 -26.26
C LYS A 74 4.19 -15.70 -26.42
N ASP A 75 5.34 -16.39 -26.37
CA ASP A 75 5.38 -17.85 -26.51
C ASP A 75 4.76 -18.56 -25.30
N ILE A 76 5.04 -18.07 -24.08
CA ILE A 76 4.36 -18.59 -22.88
C ILE A 76 2.85 -18.45 -23.04
N ASN A 77 2.37 -17.26 -23.44
CA ASN A 77 0.94 -17.02 -23.58
C ASN A 77 0.30 -17.83 -24.70
N ALA A 78 1.02 -18.08 -25.79
CA ALA A 78 0.53 -18.91 -26.89
C ALA A 78 0.22 -20.34 -26.45
N VAL A 79 1.02 -20.90 -25.51
CA VAL A 79 0.82 -22.25 -24.94
C VAL A 79 -0.22 -22.22 -23.83
N ALA A 80 -0.05 -21.34 -22.83
CA ALA A 80 -0.90 -21.30 -21.63
C ALA A 80 -2.30 -20.72 -21.90
N LYS A 81 -2.48 -19.94 -22.99
CA LYS A 81 -3.74 -19.31 -23.42
C LYS A 81 -4.40 -18.52 -22.27
N THR A 82 -3.64 -17.58 -21.72
CA THR A 82 -4.04 -16.76 -20.59
C THR A 82 -4.42 -15.32 -21.00
N ASN A 83 -4.92 -14.55 -20.08
CA ASN A 83 -5.02 -13.10 -20.19
C ASN A 83 -3.60 -12.50 -20.08
N GLU A 84 -2.99 -12.16 -21.19
CA GLU A 84 -1.56 -11.79 -21.33
C GLU A 84 -1.14 -10.68 -20.35
N GLY A 85 -2.03 -9.72 -20.06
CA GLY A 85 -1.74 -8.64 -19.13
C GLY A 85 -1.48 -9.13 -17.72
N TYR A 86 -2.30 -10.04 -17.21
CA TYR A 86 -2.13 -10.60 -15.86
C TYR A 86 -1.04 -11.67 -15.80
N LEU A 87 -0.81 -12.41 -16.89
CA LEU A 87 0.37 -13.27 -17.01
C LEU A 87 1.66 -12.45 -16.91
N ASN A 88 1.73 -11.31 -17.58
CA ASN A 88 2.87 -10.40 -17.51
C ASN A 88 3.10 -9.88 -16.06
N VAL A 89 2.03 -9.56 -15.33
CA VAL A 89 2.10 -9.22 -13.89
C VAL A 89 2.66 -10.39 -13.10
N ALA A 90 2.10 -11.60 -13.27
CA ALA A 90 2.53 -12.81 -12.56
C ALA A 90 4.04 -13.09 -12.76
N LEU A 91 4.52 -13.03 -14.00
CA LEU A 91 5.94 -13.24 -14.32
C LEU A 91 6.84 -12.12 -13.75
N ARG A 92 6.34 -10.86 -13.69
CA ARG A 92 7.07 -9.79 -13.01
C ARG A 92 7.24 -10.08 -11.50
N LEU A 93 6.23 -10.67 -10.85
CA LEU A 93 6.33 -11.06 -9.44
C LEU A 93 7.39 -12.14 -9.22
N LEU A 94 7.48 -13.14 -10.09
CA LEU A 94 8.57 -14.12 -10.05
C LEU A 94 9.95 -13.47 -10.21
N ALA A 95 10.05 -12.49 -11.12
CA ALA A 95 11.29 -11.74 -11.32
C ALA A 95 11.67 -10.88 -10.11
N SER A 96 10.70 -10.29 -9.41
CA SER A 96 10.94 -9.49 -8.19
C SER A 96 11.48 -10.34 -7.03
N GLN A 97 11.31 -11.66 -7.09
CA GLN A 97 11.86 -12.63 -6.13
C GLN A 97 13.19 -13.26 -6.61
N GLY A 98 13.63 -12.91 -7.82
CA GLY A 98 14.83 -13.49 -8.41
C GLY A 98 14.67 -14.95 -8.87
N TYR A 99 13.43 -15.43 -9.05
CA TYR A 99 13.15 -16.77 -9.58
C TYR A 99 13.37 -16.84 -11.10
N ILE A 100 13.14 -15.71 -11.77
CA ILE A 100 13.46 -15.52 -13.18
C ILE A 100 14.16 -14.18 -13.37
N LEU A 101 14.97 -14.06 -14.42
CA LEU A 101 15.39 -12.79 -14.98
C LEU A 101 14.31 -12.35 -15.97
N ARG A 102 13.99 -11.07 -15.99
CA ARG A 102 13.01 -10.47 -16.89
C ARG A 102 13.63 -9.32 -17.62
N GLU A 103 13.72 -9.41 -18.94
CA GLU A 103 14.21 -8.37 -19.82
C GLU A 103 13.07 -7.76 -20.62
N VAL A 104 13.04 -6.45 -20.72
CA VAL A 104 12.00 -5.69 -21.42
C VAL A 104 12.65 -4.80 -22.46
N ASN A 105 12.35 -5.05 -23.72
CA ASN A 105 12.71 -4.19 -24.84
C ASN A 105 11.48 -3.35 -25.24
N ASN A 106 11.43 -2.11 -24.79
CA ASN A 106 10.31 -1.21 -25.07
C ASN A 106 10.29 -0.68 -26.51
N GLU A 107 11.37 -0.81 -27.27
CA GLU A 107 11.42 -0.41 -28.68
C GLU A 107 10.74 -1.45 -29.57
N LEU A 108 11.01 -2.72 -29.31
CA LEU A 108 10.43 -3.85 -30.04
C LEU A 108 9.14 -4.38 -29.41
N ASP A 109 8.77 -3.88 -28.23
CA ASP A 109 7.67 -4.38 -27.38
C ASP A 109 7.81 -5.88 -27.05
N GLU A 110 9.04 -6.31 -26.77
CA GLU A 110 9.38 -7.70 -26.44
C GLU A 110 9.72 -7.87 -24.97
N ILE A 111 9.29 -8.98 -24.40
CA ILE A 111 9.56 -9.34 -23.00
C ILE A 111 10.05 -10.79 -22.98
N THR A 112 11.22 -11.01 -22.42
CA THR A 112 11.80 -12.36 -22.27
C THR A 112 12.03 -12.71 -20.79
N HIS A 113 12.00 -13.99 -20.50
CA HIS A 113 12.14 -14.54 -19.18
C HIS A 113 13.13 -15.69 -19.20
N THR A 114 14.13 -15.62 -18.30
CA THR A 114 15.16 -16.67 -18.13
C THR A 114 15.06 -17.21 -16.71
N ILE A 115 14.91 -18.53 -16.55
CA ILE A 115 14.88 -19.16 -15.23
C ILE A 115 16.24 -19.03 -14.53
N THR A 116 16.23 -18.89 -13.22
CA THR A 116 17.42 -18.89 -12.38
C THR A 116 17.52 -20.19 -11.57
N ALA A 117 18.70 -20.50 -11.06
CA ALA A 117 18.87 -21.62 -10.13
C ALA A 117 17.99 -21.49 -8.87
N THR A 118 17.75 -20.25 -8.43
CA THR A 118 16.81 -19.96 -7.32
C THR A 118 15.35 -20.27 -7.74
N GLY A 119 15.01 -20.00 -8.99
CA GLY A 119 13.69 -20.30 -9.56
C GLY A 119 13.43 -21.79 -9.64
N THR A 120 14.36 -22.56 -10.19
CA THR A 120 14.26 -24.04 -10.23
C THR A 120 13.99 -24.62 -8.83
N GLN A 121 14.78 -24.22 -7.83
CA GLN A 121 14.56 -24.66 -6.44
C GLN A 121 13.19 -24.25 -5.87
N ALA A 122 12.68 -23.08 -6.24
CA ALA A 122 11.36 -22.63 -5.79
C ALA A 122 10.22 -23.38 -6.48
N PHE A 123 10.37 -23.69 -7.77
CA PHE A 123 9.35 -24.36 -8.57
C PHE A 123 9.23 -25.84 -8.20
N GLU A 124 10.33 -26.52 -7.89
CA GLU A 124 10.32 -27.88 -7.30
C GLU A 124 9.48 -27.98 -6.01
N MET A 125 9.30 -26.88 -5.30
CA MET A 125 8.55 -26.82 -4.04
C MET A 125 7.18 -26.15 -4.20
N ALA A 126 6.73 -25.83 -5.42
CA ALA A 126 5.50 -25.06 -5.68
C ALA A 126 4.24 -25.70 -5.07
N ASP A 127 4.14 -27.02 -5.09
CA ASP A 127 2.98 -27.77 -4.58
C ASP A 127 2.77 -27.60 -3.06
N HIS A 128 3.78 -27.19 -2.31
CA HIS A 128 3.62 -26.86 -0.89
C HIS A 128 2.73 -25.63 -0.65
N TYR A 129 2.44 -24.86 -1.70
CA TYR A 129 1.51 -23.72 -1.61
C TYR A 129 0.04 -24.12 -1.83
N ASP A 130 -0.25 -25.33 -2.29
CA ASP A 130 -1.61 -25.75 -2.64
C ASP A 130 -2.57 -25.62 -1.46
N GLY A 131 -2.26 -26.23 -0.32
CA GLY A 131 -3.10 -26.13 0.89
C GLY A 131 -3.24 -24.70 1.43
N VAL A 132 -2.18 -23.91 1.31
CA VAL A 132 -2.20 -22.50 1.76
C VAL A 132 -3.07 -21.65 0.83
N TYR A 133 -3.07 -21.90 -0.47
CA TYR A 133 -3.94 -21.18 -1.40
C TYR A 133 -5.41 -21.57 -1.22
N GLU A 134 -5.71 -22.83 -0.96
CA GLU A 134 -7.08 -23.25 -0.60
C GLU A 134 -7.55 -22.50 0.67
N LEU A 135 -6.69 -22.35 1.69
CA LEU A 135 -6.99 -21.53 2.85
C LEU A 135 -7.31 -20.07 2.45
N MET A 136 -6.54 -19.48 1.53
CA MET A 136 -6.82 -18.10 1.07
C MET A 136 -8.20 -17.99 0.41
N LYS A 137 -8.62 -18.99 -0.39
CA LYS A 137 -9.95 -19.01 -1.02
C LYS A 137 -11.07 -19.09 0.02
N GLU A 138 -10.93 -19.93 1.02
CA GLU A 138 -11.91 -20.02 2.11
C GLU A 138 -12.00 -18.71 2.91
N LEU A 139 -10.85 -18.11 3.22
CA LEU A 139 -10.77 -16.82 3.93
C LEU A 139 -11.41 -15.67 3.14
N ALA A 140 -11.41 -15.72 1.81
CA ALA A 140 -12.03 -14.70 0.96
C ALA A 140 -13.55 -14.65 1.07
N VAL A 141 -14.18 -15.77 1.41
CA VAL A 141 -15.64 -15.86 1.56
C VAL A 141 -16.11 -15.13 2.83
N ARG A 142 -15.29 -15.12 3.90
CA ARG A 142 -15.69 -14.62 5.23
C ARG A 142 -14.58 -13.88 5.98
N PRO A 143 -14.06 -12.75 5.50
CA PRO A 143 -12.84 -12.13 6.05
C PRO A 143 -12.98 -11.62 7.50
N ARG A 144 -14.22 -11.40 7.99
CA ARG A 144 -14.47 -10.92 9.37
C ARG A 144 -14.69 -12.04 10.39
N THR A 145 -14.97 -13.25 9.95
CA THR A 145 -15.34 -14.38 10.80
C THR A 145 -14.20 -15.35 11.07
N ILE A 146 -13.05 -15.17 10.44
CA ILE A 146 -11.84 -15.98 10.55
C ILE A 146 -11.46 -16.29 12.01
N ILE A 147 -11.73 -15.37 12.91
CA ILE A 147 -11.30 -15.44 14.31
C ILE A 147 -12.33 -16.16 15.17
N SER A 148 -13.55 -16.39 14.71
CA SER A 148 -14.68 -16.83 15.51
C SER A 148 -15.30 -18.18 15.12
N GLU A 149 -15.07 -18.69 13.93
CA GLU A 149 -15.68 -19.93 13.45
C GLU A 149 -14.76 -21.15 13.62
N LYS A 150 -15.32 -22.27 14.08
CA LYS A 150 -14.58 -23.50 14.36
C LYS A 150 -13.99 -24.12 13.09
N ALA A 151 -14.73 -24.09 11.97
CA ALA A 151 -14.29 -24.66 10.71
C ALA A 151 -13.05 -23.94 10.13
N ASP A 152 -13.03 -22.60 10.22
CA ASP A 152 -11.88 -21.79 9.78
C ASP A 152 -10.64 -22.09 10.64
N LEU A 153 -10.84 -22.30 11.95
CA LEU A 153 -9.75 -22.65 12.86
C LEU A 153 -9.16 -24.03 12.53
N GLU A 154 -9.97 -25.02 12.22
CA GLU A 154 -9.47 -26.36 11.85
C GLU A 154 -8.57 -26.31 10.61
N LEU A 155 -8.97 -25.55 9.59
CA LEU A 155 -8.19 -25.34 8.38
C LEU A 155 -6.87 -24.61 8.67
N ILE A 156 -6.92 -23.56 9.46
CA ILE A 156 -5.73 -22.81 9.91
C ILE A 156 -4.76 -23.71 10.70
N VAL A 157 -5.27 -24.51 11.64
CA VAL A 157 -4.45 -25.41 12.46
C VAL A 157 -3.81 -26.50 11.61
N ASN A 158 -4.52 -27.05 10.63
CA ASN A 158 -3.97 -28.06 9.71
C ASN A 158 -2.86 -27.44 8.84
N THR A 159 -3.12 -26.30 8.23
CA THR A 159 -2.11 -25.56 7.45
C THR A 159 -0.89 -25.17 8.31
N TRP A 160 -1.10 -24.85 9.59
CA TRP A 160 -0.02 -24.58 10.54
C TRP A 160 0.84 -25.83 10.83
N LYS A 161 0.23 -27.01 10.95
CA LYS A 161 0.97 -28.27 11.11
C LYS A 161 1.82 -28.58 9.88
N GLU A 162 1.27 -28.38 8.68
CA GLU A 162 1.99 -28.55 7.42
C GLU A 162 3.17 -27.58 7.33
N LEU A 163 2.98 -26.32 7.69
CA LEU A 163 4.06 -25.32 7.74
C LEU A 163 5.17 -25.75 8.71
N LYS A 164 4.83 -26.26 9.91
CA LYS A 164 5.84 -26.73 10.88
C LYS A 164 6.68 -27.88 10.29
N ASN A 165 6.04 -28.82 9.62
CA ASN A 165 6.73 -29.91 8.95
C ASN A 165 7.64 -29.40 7.83
N PHE A 166 7.12 -28.53 6.97
CA PHE A 166 7.89 -27.91 5.89
C PHE A 166 9.10 -27.11 6.41
N SER A 167 8.94 -26.33 7.47
CA SER A 167 9.98 -25.46 8.04
C SER A 167 11.04 -26.22 8.87
N SER A 168 10.80 -27.48 9.24
CA SER A 168 11.75 -28.29 10.01
C SER A 168 13.02 -28.66 9.22
N TYR A 169 12.97 -28.63 7.90
CA TYR A 169 14.13 -28.83 7.03
C TYR A 169 14.92 -27.52 6.89
N LYS A 170 15.98 -27.36 7.66
CA LYS A 170 16.70 -26.09 7.86
C LYS A 170 17.65 -25.66 6.72
N ASP A 171 17.89 -26.47 5.70
CA ASP A 171 19.07 -26.34 4.85
C ASP A 171 18.96 -25.45 3.61
N SER A 172 17.78 -24.91 3.26
CA SER A 172 17.58 -24.09 2.08
C SER A 172 17.09 -22.67 2.42
N THR A 173 17.80 -21.65 1.89
CA THR A 173 17.35 -20.24 1.99
C THR A 173 15.98 -20.04 1.34
N ILE A 174 15.70 -20.75 0.24
CA ILE A 174 14.41 -20.70 -0.47
C ILE A 174 13.31 -21.31 0.38
N ARG A 175 13.52 -22.52 0.93
CA ARG A 175 12.54 -23.17 1.81
C ARG A 175 12.18 -22.28 3.00
N ARG A 176 13.16 -21.66 3.64
CA ARG A 176 12.92 -20.71 4.74
C ARG A 176 12.13 -19.48 4.29
N ARG A 177 12.38 -18.96 3.08
CA ARG A 177 11.60 -17.84 2.51
C ARG A 177 10.16 -18.27 2.29
N MET A 178 9.92 -19.42 1.66
CA MET A 178 8.60 -19.97 1.45
C MET A 178 7.86 -20.24 2.77
N SER A 179 8.56 -20.71 3.81
CA SER A 179 7.96 -20.84 5.15
C SER A 179 7.43 -19.50 5.69
N TYR A 180 8.15 -18.40 5.47
CA TYR A 180 7.65 -17.07 5.85
C TYR A 180 6.45 -16.63 5.00
N HIS A 181 6.40 -17.00 3.72
CA HIS A 181 5.23 -16.73 2.88
C HIS A 181 3.97 -17.42 3.46
N MET A 182 4.07 -18.70 3.78
CA MET A 182 2.97 -19.48 4.36
C MET A 182 2.56 -18.94 5.75
N GLU A 183 3.56 -18.63 6.60
CA GLU A 183 3.32 -18.01 7.92
C GLU A 183 2.54 -16.69 7.80
N GLY A 184 2.86 -15.88 6.78
CA GLY A 184 2.19 -14.62 6.51
C GLY A 184 0.70 -14.79 6.19
N VAL A 185 0.33 -15.80 5.42
CA VAL A 185 -1.08 -16.08 5.11
C VAL A 185 -1.85 -16.52 6.36
N LEU A 186 -1.21 -17.29 7.24
CA LEU A 186 -1.83 -17.72 8.50
C LEU A 186 -2.03 -16.58 9.49
N LEU A 187 -1.01 -15.72 9.66
CA LEU A 187 -1.01 -14.70 10.70
C LEU A 187 -1.72 -13.41 10.32
N ALA A 188 -1.60 -12.98 9.07
CA ALA A 188 -2.04 -11.65 8.67
C ALA A 188 -3.55 -11.41 8.88
N PRO A 189 -4.47 -12.36 8.60
CA PRO A 189 -5.90 -12.16 8.86
C PRO A 189 -6.20 -11.90 10.33
N VAL A 190 -5.59 -12.66 11.23
CA VAL A 190 -5.75 -12.49 12.69
C VAL A 190 -5.17 -11.14 13.14
N MET A 191 -3.99 -10.79 12.64
CA MET A 191 -3.36 -9.49 12.93
C MET A 191 -4.22 -8.32 12.48
N VAL A 192 -4.78 -8.40 11.27
CA VAL A 192 -5.66 -7.37 10.73
C VAL A 192 -6.97 -7.30 11.51
N GLY A 193 -7.62 -8.44 11.77
CA GLY A 193 -8.87 -8.50 12.51
C GLY A 193 -8.76 -7.88 13.90
N LEU A 194 -7.78 -8.30 14.69
CA LEU A 194 -7.54 -7.76 16.03
C LEU A 194 -7.10 -6.29 15.99
N GLY A 195 -6.32 -5.91 14.97
CA GLY A 195 -5.86 -4.53 14.79
C GLY A 195 -6.98 -3.56 14.47
N ILE A 196 -7.87 -3.91 13.53
CA ILE A 196 -9.04 -3.09 13.15
C ILE A 196 -9.99 -2.90 14.33
N GLU A 197 -10.17 -3.95 15.14
CA GLU A 197 -11.01 -3.89 16.35
C GLU A 197 -10.37 -3.15 17.53
N GLY A 198 -9.12 -2.64 17.36
CA GLY A 198 -8.41 -1.93 18.42
C GLY A 198 -7.94 -2.82 19.58
N ARG A 199 -7.96 -4.17 19.43
CA ARG A 199 -7.58 -5.10 20.52
C ARG A 199 -6.13 -4.97 20.95
N PHE A 200 -5.28 -4.43 20.08
CA PHE A 200 -3.87 -4.21 20.36
C PHE A 200 -3.56 -2.83 20.98
N ASP A 201 -4.50 -1.88 20.96
CA ASP A 201 -4.21 -0.48 21.26
C ASP A 201 -3.80 -0.25 22.71
N THR A 202 -4.46 -0.94 23.65
CA THR A 202 -4.20 -0.83 25.10
C THR A 202 -3.12 -1.77 25.61
N LEU A 203 -2.63 -2.73 24.77
CA LEU A 203 -1.65 -3.72 25.21
C LEU A 203 -0.27 -3.11 25.44
N ASN A 204 0.39 -3.57 26.50
CA ASN A 204 1.77 -3.30 26.85
C ASN A 204 2.48 -4.60 27.29
N THR A 205 3.73 -4.52 27.73
CA THR A 205 4.53 -5.70 28.15
C THR A 205 4.09 -6.30 29.49
N GLU A 206 3.22 -5.63 30.22
CA GLU A 206 2.67 -6.09 31.51
C GLU A 206 1.26 -6.69 31.36
N SER A 207 0.63 -6.49 30.19
CA SER A 207 -0.69 -7.02 29.89
C SER A 207 -0.70 -8.54 29.89
N ILE A 208 -1.46 -9.16 30.80
CA ILE A 208 -1.64 -10.62 30.83
C ILE A 208 -2.57 -11.00 29.68
N LEU A 209 -2.04 -11.73 28.71
CA LEU A 209 -2.81 -12.18 27.56
C LEU A 209 -3.80 -13.28 27.98
N SER A 210 -5.03 -13.16 27.52
CA SER A 210 -6.08 -14.16 27.66
C SER A 210 -7.05 -14.12 26.48
N ALA A 211 -7.78 -15.20 26.26
CA ALA A 211 -8.85 -15.25 25.25
C ALA A 211 -9.89 -14.14 25.49
N THR A 212 -10.25 -13.91 26.75
CA THR A 212 -11.21 -12.85 27.15
C THR A 212 -10.68 -11.45 26.81
N LEU A 213 -9.40 -11.16 27.09
CA LEU A 213 -8.80 -9.85 26.78
C LEU A 213 -8.79 -9.56 25.29
N LEU A 214 -8.43 -10.55 24.46
CA LEU A 214 -8.42 -10.42 23.01
C LEU A 214 -9.80 -10.66 22.37
N LYS A 215 -10.80 -11.07 23.15
CA LYS A 215 -12.14 -11.47 22.69
C LYS A 215 -12.09 -12.52 21.59
N LEU A 216 -11.23 -13.51 21.76
CA LEU A 216 -11.08 -14.65 20.87
C LEU A 216 -11.74 -15.91 21.49
N PRO A 217 -12.25 -16.84 20.66
CA PRO A 217 -12.51 -18.19 21.11
C PRO A 217 -11.25 -18.82 21.71
N GLN A 218 -11.38 -19.64 22.75
CA GLN A 218 -10.23 -20.20 23.47
C GLN A 218 -9.27 -20.93 22.52
N GLN A 219 -9.79 -21.76 21.62
CA GLN A 219 -8.96 -22.53 20.67
C GLN A 219 -8.18 -21.61 19.70
N THR A 220 -8.80 -20.51 19.23
CA THR A 220 -8.12 -19.52 18.38
C THR A 220 -7.03 -18.80 19.16
N PHE A 221 -7.30 -18.45 20.42
CA PHE A 221 -6.30 -17.84 21.30
C PHE A 221 -5.11 -18.78 21.54
N ASP A 222 -5.36 -20.05 21.85
CA ASP A 222 -4.32 -21.04 22.10
C ASP A 222 -3.41 -21.21 20.88
N TRP A 223 -3.98 -21.33 19.69
CA TRP A 223 -3.24 -21.37 18.44
C TRP A 223 -2.42 -20.08 18.22
N PHE A 224 -3.04 -18.91 18.38
CA PHE A 224 -2.35 -17.63 18.19
C PHE A 224 -1.17 -17.47 19.15
N VAL A 225 -1.34 -17.88 20.41
CA VAL A 225 -0.26 -17.88 21.40
C VAL A 225 0.84 -18.87 21.04
N GLU A 226 0.51 -20.06 20.55
CA GLU A 226 1.50 -21.04 20.08
C GLU A 226 2.39 -20.41 18.98
N VAL A 227 1.78 -19.73 18.02
CA VAL A 227 2.52 -19.05 16.96
C VAL A 227 3.41 -17.93 17.52
N LEU A 228 2.88 -17.08 18.40
CA LEU A 228 3.67 -16.01 19.03
C LEU A 228 4.83 -16.55 19.87
N ASP A 229 4.65 -17.71 20.49
CA ASP A 229 5.70 -18.38 21.29
C ASP A 229 6.83 -18.90 20.39
N GLN A 230 6.50 -19.52 19.27
CA GLN A 230 7.48 -19.94 18.27
C GLN A 230 8.26 -18.76 17.67
N LEU A 231 7.62 -17.60 17.57
CA LEU A 231 8.25 -16.34 17.15
C LEU A 231 9.11 -15.70 18.25
N LEU A 232 9.11 -16.26 19.45
CA LEU A 232 9.76 -15.70 20.63
C LEU A 232 9.22 -14.30 20.97
N PHE A 233 7.91 -14.08 20.84
CA PHE A 233 7.22 -12.80 21.07
C PHE A 233 6.49 -12.76 22.42
N VAL A 234 6.33 -13.89 23.07
CA VAL A 234 5.72 -13.98 24.39
C VAL A 234 6.73 -14.37 25.47
N LYS A 235 6.36 -14.09 26.71
CA LYS A 235 7.08 -14.50 27.91
C LYS A 235 6.08 -15.25 28.80
N LYS A 236 6.46 -16.46 29.23
CA LYS A 236 5.71 -17.28 30.19
C LYS A 236 6.41 -17.19 31.54
N THR A 237 5.73 -16.76 32.57
CA THR A 237 6.25 -16.65 33.95
C THR A 237 5.15 -17.14 34.88
N ASP A 238 5.37 -18.24 35.59
CA ASP A 238 4.40 -18.94 36.39
C ASP A 238 3.10 -19.25 35.59
N SER A 239 1.97 -18.72 35.99
CA SER A 239 0.68 -18.85 35.29
C SER A 239 0.36 -17.64 34.38
N LYS A 240 1.33 -16.72 34.18
CA LYS A 240 1.11 -15.50 33.41
C LYS A 240 1.77 -15.57 32.04
N LEU A 241 1.01 -15.19 31.02
CA LEU A 241 1.47 -15.04 29.65
C LEU A 241 1.44 -13.56 29.27
N THR A 242 2.58 -13.00 28.88
CA THR A 242 2.69 -11.58 28.48
C THR A 242 3.45 -11.43 27.17
N LEU A 243 3.25 -10.32 26.48
CA LEU A 243 4.12 -9.95 25.35
C LEU A 243 5.48 -9.48 25.87
N ASN A 244 6.54 -9.92 25.25
CA ASN A 244 7.82 -9.24 25.42
C ASN A 244 7.89 -8.00 24.48
N ALA A 245 8.99 -7.22 24.58
CA ALA A 245 9.13 -5.99 23.80
C ALA A 245 9.07 -6.24 22.27
N LYS A 246 9.56 -7.39 21.76
CA LYS A 246 9.48 -7.77 20.33
C LYS A 246 8.04 -8.06 19.93
N GLY A 247 7.31 -8.82 20.73
CA GLY A 247 5.91 -9.12 20.49
C GLY A 247 5.03 -7.87 20.49
N LEU A 248 5.25 -6.97 21.45
CA LEU A 248 4.55 -5.68 21.48
C LEU A 248 4.89 -4.85 20.23
N TYR A 249 6.16 -4.79 19.83
CA TYR A 249 6.57 -4.09 18.61
C TYR A 249 5.94 -4.69 17.35
N TYR A 250 5.77 -6.02 17.30
CA TYR A 250 5.16 -6.74 16.19
C TYR A 250 3.65 -6.43 16.08
N ILE A 251 2.88 -6.61 17.16
CA ILE A 251 1.42 -6.40 17.11
C ILE A 251 1.04 -4.93 16.83
N LYS A 252 1.84 -3.96 17.32
CA LYS A 252 1.64 -2.53 17.00
C LYS A 252 1.86 -2.20 15.51
N ARG A 253 2.25 -3.17 14.70
CA ARG A 253 2.40 -3.08 13.22
C ARG A 253 1.36 -3.86 12.46
N ALA A 254 0.28 -4.27 13.09
CA ALA A 254 -0.82 -4.99 12.45
C ALA A 254 -1.33 -4.25 11.19
N SER A 255 -1.39 -2.91 11.20
CA SER A 255 -1.81 -2.11 10.04
C SER A 255 -0.93 -2.30 8.80
N ALA A 256 0.34 -2.72 8.96
CA ALA A 256 1.21 -3.00 7.82
C ALA A 256 0.70 -4.12 6.90
N TYR A 257 -0.15 -5.01 7.43
CA TYR A 257 -0.79 -6.08 6.65
C TYR A 257 -2.03 -5.60 5.89
N GLY A 258 -2.68 -4.53 6.37
CA GLY A 258 -4.04 -4.14 5.97
C GLY A 258 -4.21 -3.92 4.47
N VAL A 259 -3.29 -3.20 3.82
CA VAL A 259 -3.38 -2.93 2.38
C VAL A 259 -3.32 -4.23 1.57
N THR A 260 -2.29 -5.06 1.77
CA THR A 260 -2.12 -6.29 0.98
C THR A 260 -3.24 -7.29 1.23
N VAL A 261 -3.60 -7.53 2.49
CA VAL A 261 -4.66 -8.48 2.87
C VAL A 261 -6.03 -8.03 2.35
N SER A 262 -6.26 -6.72 2.21
CA SER A 262 -7.53 -6.21 1.67
C SER A 262 -7.83 -6.67 0.25
N TYR A 263 -6.81 -7.06 -0.52
CA TYR A 263 -6.96 -7.61 -1.87
C TYR A 263 -7.17 -9.14 -1.90
N LEU A 264 -7.45 -9.75 -0.75
CA LEU A 264 -7.76 -11.18 -0.68
C LEU A 264 -8.82 -11.64 -1.70
N PRO A 265 -9.93 -10.89 -1.96
CA PRO A 265 -10.89 -11.29 -3.00
C PRO A 265 -10.27 -11.42 -4.40
N THR A 266 -9.33 -10.54 -4.74
CA THR A 266 -8.58 -10.60 -6.00
C THR A 266 -7.64 -11.81 -6.02
N PHE A 267 -6.86 -12.00 -4.95
CA PHE A 267 -5.90 -13.11 -4.86
C PHE A 267 -6.57 -14.49 -4.87
N ALA A 268 -7.71 -14.62 -4.21
CA ALA A 268 -8.47 -15.87 -4.17
C ALA A 268 -9.11 -16.27 -5.52
N GLN A 269 -9.21 -15.34 -6.46
CA GLN A 269 -9.79 -15.55 -7.80
C GLN A 269 -8.77 -15.31 -8.91
N LEU A 270 -7.48 -15.57 -8.64
CA LEU A 270 -6.42 -15.32 -9.61
C LEU A 270 -6.51 -16.23 -10.84
N ASP A 271 -7.09 -17.41 -10.73
CA ASP A 271 -7.45 -18.30 -11.85
C ASP A 271 -8.39 -17.60 -12.84
N THR A 272 -9.43 -16.94 -12.35
CA THR A 272 -10.36 -16.15 -13.16
C THR A 272 -9.67 -14.98 -13.85
N LEU A 273 -8.76 -14.29 -13.15
CA LEU A 273 -7.97 -13.21 -13.75
C LEU A 273 -7.04 -13.74 -14.84
N LEU A 274 -6.35 -14.85 -14.60
CA LEU A 274 -5.38 -15.39 -15.55
C LEU A 274 -6.01 -16.07 -16.77
N LYS A 275 -7.16 -16.76 -16.62
CA LYS A 275 -7.74 -17.57 -17.69
C LYS A 275 -9.24 -17.40 -17.91
N GLY A 276 -9.96 -16.81 -16.98
CA GLY A 276 -11.40 -16.55 -17.06
C GLY A 276 -11.75 -15.18 -17.62
N ASP A 277 -12.96 -14.73 -17.30
CA ASP A 277 -13.42 -13.38 -17.61
C ASP A 277 -13.05 -12.42 -16.45
N PRO A 278 -12.03 -11.56 -16.61
CA PRO A 278 -11.57 -10.71 -15.54
C PRO A 278 -12.53 -9.56 -15.22
N THR A 279 -13.54 -9.30 -16.07
CA THR A 279 -14.51 -8.21 -15.85
C THR A 279 -15.40 -8.50 -14.65
N LYS A 280 -15.67 -9.76 -14.34
CA LYS A 280 -16.47 -10.20 -13.19
C LYS A 280 -15.92 -9.72 -11.85
N LEU A 281 -14.60 -9.59 -11.72
CA LEU A 281 -13.97 -9.07 -10.49
C LEU A 281 -14.04 -7.54 -10.36
N ARG A 282 -14.59 -6.85 -11.36
CA ARG A 282 -14.76 -5.39 -11.38
C ARG A 282 -16.19 -4.96 -11.18
N GLU A 283 -17.09 -5.90 -10.97
CA GLU A 283 -18.47 -5.62 -10.66
C GLU A 283 -18.58 -5.04 -9.25
N HIS A 284 -19.66 -4.30 -9.02
CA HIS A 284 -20.04 -3.86 -7.69
C HIS A 284 -21.15 -4.78 -7.18
N ASP A 285 -21.20 -5.00 -5.87
CA ASP A 285 -22.31 -5.70 -5.26
C ASP A 285 -23.60 -4.88 -5.36
N GLU A 286 -24.74 -5.45 -4.91
CA GLU A 286 -26.04 -4.81 -4.93
C GLU A 286 -26.06 -3.47 -4.17
N ASP A 287 -25.19 -3.31 -3.17
CA ASP A 287 -25.01 -2.09 -2.40
C ASP A 287 -23.99 -1.12 -3.02
N GLY A 288 -23.42 -1.46 -4.17
CA GLY A 288 -22.44 -0.66 -4.90
C GLY A 288 -21.04 -0.66 -4.24
N HIS A 289 -20.70 -1.73 -3.50
CA HIS A 289 -19.33 -1.92 -3.00
C HIS A 289 -18.48 -2.66 -4.04
N GLU A 290 -17.20 -2.35 -4.04
CA GLU A 290 -16.21 -3.05 -4.85
C GLU A 290 -16.06 -4.49 -4.36
N THR A 291 -16.09 -5.46 -5.27
CA THR A 291 -15.99 -6.88 -4.94
C THR A 291 -14.56 -7.41 -4.93
N HIS A 292 -13.62 -6.67 -5.53
CA HIS A 292 -12.22 -7.06 -5.67
C HIS A 292 -11.34 -6.69 -4.47
N VAL A 293 -11.81 -5.82 -3.58
CA VAL A 293 -11.06 -5.30 -2.43
C VAL A 293 -11.94 -5.01 -1.22
N TYR A 294 -11.48 -5.35 -0.03
CA TYR A 294 -12.12 -4.93 1.22
C TYR A 294 -11.70 -3.50 1.56
N ARG A 295 -12.45 -2.51 1.05
CA ARG A 295 -12.09 -1.09 1.11
C ARG A 295 -11.82 -0.58 2.53
N TYR A 296 -12.64 -0.97 3.51
CA TYR A 296 -12.44 -0.56 4.90
C TYR A 296 -11.09 -1.01 5.48
N MET A 297 -10.63 -2.23 5.13
CA MET A 297 -9.35 -2.78 5.55
C MET A 297 -8.18 -2.08 4.84
N ASN A 298 -8.37 -1.76 3.56
CA ASN A 298 -7.41 -1.01 2.75
C ASN A 298 -7.15 0.39 3.34
N VAL A 299 -8.22 1.14 3.65
CA VAL A 299 -8.15 2.47 4.28
C VAL A 299 -7.48 2.41 5.65
N TRP A 300 -7.86 1.43 6.49
CA TRP A 300 -7.22 1.26 7.79
C TRP A 300 -5.71 0.95 7.67
N GLY A 301 -5.33 0.07 6.75
CA GLY A 301 -3.94 -0.30 6.51
C GLY A 301 -3.10 0.86 5.99
N SER A 302 -3.60 1.61 5.02
CA SER A 302 -2.90 2.76 4.44
C SER A 302 -2.69 3.88 5.46
N GLY A 303 -3.67 4.14 6.33
CA GLY A 303 -3.60 5.16 7.38
C GLY A 303 -2.40 5.02 8.33
N GLY A 304 -1.96 3.79 8.61
CA GLY A 304 -0.79 3.54 9.46
C GLY A 304 0.55 4.04 8.91
N ALA A 305 0.67 4.20 7.59
CA ALA A 305 1.89 4.68 6.93
C ALA A 305 1.93 6.21 6.75
N HIS A 306 0.78 6.90 6.79
CA HIS A 306 0.65 8.32 6.47
C HIS A 306 1.51 9.22 7.35
N SER A 307 1.65 8.93 8.64
CA SER A 307 2.43 9.76 9.57
C SER A 307 3.91 9.93 9.17
N THR A 308 4.47 8.98 8.43
CA THR A 308 5.86 9.05 7.93
C THR A 308 6.00 10.05 6.79
N TYR A 309 5.02 10.08 5.88
CA TYR A 309 5.03 10.92 4.69
C TYR A 309 4.56 12.34 4.98
N PHE A 310 3.56 12.49 5.83
CA PHE A 310 2.94 13.78 6.14
C PHE A 310 3.90 14.81 6.72
N LYS A 311 4.97 14.40 7.42
CA LYS A 311 6.00 15.33 7.86
C LYS A 311 6.64 16.13 6.71
N LYS A 312 6.82 15.48 5.54
CA LYS A 312 7.37 16.16 4.36
C LYS A 312 6.32 16.99 3.62
N VAL A 313 5.07 16.55 3.67
CA VAL A 313 3.94 17.37 3.24
C VAL A 313 3.85 18.63 4.10
N ASP A 314 3.95 18.53 5.43
CA ASP A 314 3.94 19.66 6.35
C ASP A 314 5.00 20.72 5.98
N GLU A 315 6.24 20.29 5.68
CA GLU A 315 7.33 21.20 5.28
C GLU A 315 6.92 22.04 4.05
N ILE A 316 6.31 21.41 3.05
CA ILE A 316 5.85 22.09 1.82
C ILE A 316 4.70 23.06 2.13
N ILE A 317 3.70 22.62 2.88
CA ILE A 317 2.54 23.42 3.26
C ILE A 317 2.97 24.64 4.06
N ILE A 318 3.83 24.47 5.07
CA ILE A 318 4.35 25.56 5.88
C ILE A 318 5.11 26.57 5.00
N ALA A 319 5.95 26.10 4.10
CA ALA A 319 6.71 26.97 3.20
C ALA A 319 5.79 27.79 2.27
N LEU A 320 4.73 27.17 1.73
CA LEU A 320 3.80 27.87 0.82
C LEU A 320 2.93 28.90 1.55
N PHE A 321 2.40 28.57 2.75
CA PHE A 321 1.47 29.42 3.49
C PHE A 321 2.16 30.39 4.47
N ASN A 322 3.49 30.44 4.49
CA ASN A 322 4.30 31.48 5.12
C ASN A 322 4.83 32.54 4.12
N LYS A 323 4.58 32.40 2.81
CA LYS A 323 4.87 33.44 1.82
C LYS A 323 4.00 34.67 2.08
N PRO A 324 4.35 35.86 1.54
CA PRO A 324 3.42 36.98 1.52
C PRO A 324 2.04 36.57 0.96
N ILE A 325 0.95 37.06 1.56
CA ILE A 325 -0.44 36.64 1.24
C ILE A 325 -0.73 36.66 -0.27
N ALA A 326 -0.29 37.72 -0.98
CA ALA A 326 -0.49 37.86 -2.42
C ALA A 326 0.19 36.75 -3.27
N LYS A 327 1.16 36.00 -2.69
CA LYS A 327 1.89 34.91 -3.32
C LYS A 327 1.41 33.54 -2.85
N GLN A 328 0.50 33.49 -1.88
CA GLN A 328 -0.06 32.24 -1.37
C GLN A 328 -1.19 31.72 -2.26
N PRO A 329 -1.45 30.40 -2.27
CA PRO A 329 -2.71 29.87 -2.79
C PRO A 329 -3.89 30.48 -2.03
N LYS A 330 -5.02 30.71 -2.70
CA LYS A 330 -6.27 31.12 -2.04
C LYS A 330 -6.80 30.03 -1.09
N GLY A 331 -6.38 28.80 -1.30
CA GLY A 331 -6.75 27.65 -0.50
C GLY A 331 -6.16 26.37 -1.08
N ILE A 332 -6.81 25.25 -0.81
CA ILE A 332 -6.39 23.93 -1.27
C ILE A 332 -7.54 23.21 -1.97
N ILE A 333 -7.21 22.36 -2.92
CA ILE A 333 -8.14 21.35 -3.46
C ILE A 333 -7.46 19.99 -3.37
N ASP A 334 -8.13 19.02 -2.74
CA ASP A 334 -7.70 17.63 -2.70
C ASP A 334 -8.56 16.80 -3.66
N VAL A 335 -7.94 16.37 -4.76
CA VAL A 335 -8.62 15.55 -5.78
C VAL A 335 -8.39 14.08 -5.47
N GLY A 336 -9.49 13.34 -5.30
CA GLY A 336 -9.50 12.01 -4.70
C GLY A 336 -9.46 12.09 -3.17
N CYS A 337 -10.26 12.99 -2.59
CA CYS A 337 -10.20 13.32 -1.16
C CYS A 337 -10.59 12.18 -0.21
N GLY A 338 -11.18 11.09 -0.71
CA GLY A 338 -11.51 9.91 0.07
C GLY A 338 -12.43 10.22 1.26
N ASP A 339 -11.94 10.04 2.47
CA ASP A 339 -12.69 10.36 3.70
C ASP A 339 -12.38 11.76 4.27
N GLY A 340 -11.52 12.54 3.60
CA GLY A 340 -11.15 13.90 4.01
C GLY A 340 -10.02 13.97 5.06
N THR A 341 -9.39 12.86 5.43
CA THR A 341 -8.31 12.84 6.45
C THR A 341 -7.13 13.73 6.04
N PHE A 342 -6.77 13.74 4.76
CA PHE A 342 -5.68 14.58 4.28
C PHE A 342 -6.04 16.08 4.35
N ILE A 343 -7.25 16.45 3.99
CA ILE A 343 -7.74 17.83 4.09
C ILE A 343 -7.70 18.33 5.53
N GLU A 344 -8.23 17.52 6.47
CA GLU A 344 -8.19 17.84 7.90
C GLU A 344 -6.75 18.03 8.40
N HIS A 345 -5.85 17.15 8.01
CA HIS A 345 -4.43 17.25 8.36
C HIS A 345 -3.81 18.56 7.83
N VAL A 346 -3.97 18.84 6.54
CA VAL A 346 -3.38 20.05 5.92
C VAL A 346 -3.97 21.33 6.50
N PHE A 347 -5.29 21.36 6.74
CA PHE A 347 -5.93 22.49 7.43
C PHE A 347 -5.32 22.73 8.81
N ASN A 348 -5.17 21.69 9.62
CA ASN A 348 -4.58 21.79 10.95
C ASN A 348 -3.13 22.30 10.91
N VAL A 349 -2.34 21.88 9.91
CA VAL A 349 -0.97 22.40 9.69
C VAL A 349 -1.01 23.88 9.35
N ILE A 350 -1.87 24.30 8.42
CA ILE A 350 -2.00 25.72 8.05
C ILE A 350 -2.45 26.55 9.26
N TYR A 351 -3.50 26.11 9.95
CA TYR A 351 -4.08 26.80 11.09
C TYR A 351 -3.08 26.99 12.24
N THR A 352 -2.33 25.92 12.58
CA THR A 352 -1.50 25.92 13.79
C THR A 352 -0.04 26.33 13.55
N LYS A 353 0.48 26.19 12.31
CA LYS A 353 1.92 26.29 12.04
C LYS A 353 2.31 27.34 11.00
N THR A 354 1.35 28.13 10.48
CA THR A 354 1.67 29.11 9.41
C THR A 354 1.20 30.52 9.73
N GLU A 355 1.79 31.51 9.04
CA GLU A 355 1.35 32.90 9.13
C GLU A 355 -0.08 33.07 8.58
N ARG A 356 -0.49 32.26 7.60
CA ARG A 356 -1.88 32.26 7.11
C ARG A 356 -2.87 31.90 8.20
N GLY A 357 -2.55 30.95 9.07
CA GLY A 357 -3.41 30.55 10.18
C GLY A 357 -3.72 31.67 11.17
N LYS A 358 -2.82 32.64 11.30
CA LYS A 358 -3.00 33.81 12.21
C LYS A 358 -3.98 34.84 11.66
N VAL A 359 -4.25 34.82 10.35
CA VAL A 359 -5.03 35.87 9.64
C VAL A 359 -6.20 35.29 8.86
N LEU A 360 -6.73 34.14 9.28
CA LEU A 360 -7.83 33.48 8.58
C LEU A 360 -9.13 34.30 8.55
N ASN A 361 -9.33 35.17 9.53
CA ASN A 361 -10.51 36.07 9.56
C ASN A 361 -10.48 37.11 8.44
N GLU A 362 -9.28 37.65 8.13
CA GLU A 362 -9.10 38.60 7.05
C GLU A 362 -8.84 37.93 5.69
N HIS A 363 -8.19 36.79 5.74
CA HIS A 363 -7.79 36.03 4.57
C HIS A 363 -8.24 34.55 4.71
N PRO A 364 -9.53 34.24 4.53
CA PRO A 364 -10.04 32.88 4.69
C PRO A 364 -9.41 31.91 3.67
N LEU A 365 -9.31 30.64 4.05
CA LEU A 365 -8.91 29.56 3.16
C LEU A 365 -10.14 29.03 2.41
N PHE A 366 -10.00 28.88 1.10
CA PHE A 366 -10.99 28.14 0.30
C PHE A 366 -10.56 26.69 0.21
N ILE A 367 -11.33 25.80 0.81
CA ILE A 367 -11.00 24.37 0.91
C ILE A 367 -11.98 23.56 0.07
N VAL A 368 -11.45 22.70 -0.80
CA VAL A 368 -12.25 21.83 -1.67
C VAL A 368 -11.80 20.39 -1.49
N GLY A 369 -12.75 19.50 -1.24
CA GLY A 369 -12.60 18.06 -1.45
C GLY A 369 -13.30 17.64 -2.74
N ALA A 370 -12.59 17.06 -3.68
CA ALA A 370 -13.18 16.56 -4.92
C ALA A 370 -12.98 15.04 -5.02
N ASP A 371 -14.05 14.30 -5.32
CA ASP A 371 -13.97 12.85 -5.49
C ASP A 371 -15.01 12.35 -6.49
N TYR A 372 -14.64 11.34 -7.28
CA TYR A 372 -15.55 10.67 -8.19
C TYR A 372 -16.62 9.86 -7.43
N ASN A 373 -16.23 9.24 -6.31
CA ASN A 373 -17.09 8.35 -5.53
C ASN A 373 -18.04 9.13 -4.59
N LYS A 374 -19.35 8.90 -4.72
CA LYS A 374 -20.37 9.55 -3.89
C LYS A 374 -20.20 9.24 -2.39
N LYS A 375 -19.86 7.99 -2.02
CA LYS A 375 -19.67 7.59 -0.61
C LYS A 375 -18.46 8.32 0.01
N ALA A 376 -17.37 8.47 -0.75
CA ALA A 376 -16.20 9.26 -0.33
C ALA A 376 -16.59 10.71 -0.06
N ARG A 377 -17.32 11.35 -0.96
CA ARG A 377 -17.79 12.74 -0.75
C ARG A 377 -18.68 12.89 0.49
N ILE A 378 -19.54 11.91 0.78
CA ILE A 378 -20.37 11.92 2.01
C ILE A 378 -19.46 11.80 3.25
N ALA A 379 -18.49 10.90 3.23
CA ALA A 379 -17.56 10.70 4.33
C ALA A 379 -16.72 11.97 4.59
N THR A 380 -16.21 12.61 3.53
CA THR A 380 -15.49 13.88 3.62
C THR A 380 -16.36 14.98 4.23
N ARG A 381 -17.60 15.18 3.77
CA ARG A 381 -18.52 16.18 4.37
C ARG A 381 -18.72 15.93 5.86
N THR A 382 -19.00 14.67 6.23
CA THR A 382 -19.19 14.29 7.63
C THR A 382 -17.96 14.60 8.48
N LYS A 383 -16.76 14.32 7.97
CA LYS A 383 -15.50 14.58 8.68
C LYS A 383 -15.25 16.08 8.81
N MET A 384 -15.42 16.86 7.74
CA MET A 384 -15.24 18.31 7.78
C MET A 384 -16.19 18.98 8.76
N THR A 385 -17.46 18.57 8.76
CA THR A 385 -18.46 19.07 9.72
C THR A 385 -18.06 18.73 11.17
N LYS A 386 -17.59 17.51 11.43
CA LYS A 386 -17.14 17.12 12.79
C LYS A 386 -15.88 17.85 13.24
N ALA A 387 -15.02 18.22 12.33
CA ALA A 387 -13.78 18.94 12.59
C ALA A 387 -13.97 20.48 12.62
N ASP A 388 -15.19 20.95 12.42
CA ASP A 388 -15.51 22.39 12.29
C ASP A 388 -14.68 23.10 11.20
N ILE A 389 -14.49 22.41 10.07
CA ILE A 389 -13.76 22.90 8.91
C ILE A 389 -14.76 23.24 7.80
N TRP A 390 -14.81 24.53 7.40
CA TRP A 390 -15.57 24.92 6.23
C TRP A 390 -14.89 24.44 4.97
N ALA A 391 -15.51 23.51 4.28
CA ALA A 391 -15.01 22.94 3.03
C ALA A 391 -16.15 22.62 2.05
N GLU A 392 -15.94 22.96 0.79
CA GLU A 392 -16.80 22.52 -0.30
C GLU A 392 -16.42 21.08 -0.70
N VAL A 393 -17.40 20.24 -0.93
CA VAL A 393 -17.15 18.84 -1.34
C VAL A 393 -17.92 18.54 -2.61
N GLU A 394 -17.18 18.44 -3.71
CA GLU A 394 -17.72 18.41 -5.06
C GLU A 394 -17.41 17.08 -5.80
N PHE A 395 -18.12 16.85 -6.89
CA PHE A 395 -17.73 15.81 -7.83
C PHE A 395 -16.47 16.24 -8.56
N GLY A 396 -15.49 15.32 -8.66
CA GLY A 396 -14.26 15.55 -9.43
C GLY A 396 -13.80 14.26 -10.10
N ASP A 397 -13.57 14.34 -11.41
CA ASP A 397 -12.91 13.30 -12.19
C ASP A 397 -11.46 13.73 -12.47
N ILE A 398 -10.48 12.97 -11.96
CA ILE A 398 -9.06 13.24 -12.20
C ILE A 398 -8.71 13.29 -13.70
N SER A 399 -9.50 12.67 -14.57
CA SER A 399 -9.29 12.68 -16.02
C SER A 399 -9.80 13.93 -16.73
N ASP A 400 -10.58 14.78 -16.02
CA ASP A 400 -11.23 15.97 -16.59
C ASP A 400 -11.11 17.22 -15.70
N PRO A 401 -9.89 17.79 -15.60
CA PRO A 401 -9.66 19.02 -14.82
C PRO A 401 -10.43 20.23 -15.38
N LYS A 402 -10.77 20.22 -16.66
CA LYS A 402 -11.50 21.32 -17.29
C LYS A 402 -12.91 21.45 -16.70
N SER A 403 -13.68 20.38 -16.69
CA SER A 403 -15.02 20.37 -16.08
C SER A 403 -14.97 20.71 -14.58
N LEU A 404 -13.92 20.30 -13.88
CA LEU A 404 -13.73 20.66 -12.47
C LEU A 404 -13.48 22.17 -12.31
N ASP A 405 -12.64 22.78 -13.15
CA ASP A 405 -12.38 24.23 -13.14
C ASP A 405 -13.63 25.06 -13.47
N GLU A 406 -14.39 24.65 -14.52
CA GLU A 406 -15.64 25.27 -14.91
C GLU A 406 -16.66 25.22 -13.77
N MET A 407 -16.84 24.08 -13.14
CA MET A 407 -17.75 23.92 -12.00
C MET A 407 -17.34 24.79 -10.80
N LEU A 408 -16.05 24.86 -10.48
CA LEU A 408 -15.55 25.73 -9.39
C LEU A 408 -15.78 27.22 -9.68
N LYS A 409 -15.61 27.66 -10.92
CA LYS A 409 -15.91 29.03 -11.35
C LYS A 409 -17.38 29.35 -11.23
N ASP A 410 -18.24 28.47 -11.76
CA ASP A 410 -19.67 28.71 -11.83
C ASP A 410 -20.33 28.70 -10.45
N LYS A 411 -19.97 27.74 -9.59
CA LYS A 411 -20.59 27.59 -8.27
C LYS A 411 -19.98 28.48 -7.20
N HIS A 412 -18.64 28.65 -7.26
CA HIS A 412 -17.89 29.20 -6.14
C HIS A 412 -17.06 30.44 -6.52
N GLY A 413 -17.04 30.85 -7.78
CA GLY A 413 -16.29 32.02 -8.25
C GLY A 413 -14.78 31.88 -8.12
N ILE A 414 -14.24 30.65 -8.06
CA ILE A 414 -12.82 30.39 -7.90
C ILE A 414 -12.28 29.52 -9.02
N GLU A 415 -11.09 29.84 -9.50
CA GLU A 415 -10.38 29.06 -10.51
C GLU A 415 -9.54 27.97 -9.85
N LEU A 416 -9.50 26.78 -10.45
CA LEU A 416 -8.64 25.65 -10.03
C LEU A 416 -7.17 26.06 -9.89
N GLY A 417 -6.68 26.91 -10.79
CA GLY A 417 -5.30 27.42 -10.78
C GLY A 417 -4.97 28.40 -9.64
N ASN A 418 -5.97 28.90 -8.91
CA ASN A 418 -5.76 29.77 -7.74
C ASN A 418 -5.61 28.98 -6.43
N LEU A 419 -5.83 27.67 -6.47
CA LEU A 419 -5.68 26.75 -5.35
C LEU A 419 -4.36 25.97 -5.43
N LEU A 420 -3.83 25.54 -4.29
CA LEU A 420 -2.85 24.47 -4.27
C LEU A 420 -3.57 23.17 -4.60
N ASN A 421 -3.22 22.55 -5.72
CA ASN A 421 -3.76 21.24 -6.07
C ASN A 421 -3.03 20.15 -5.29
N THR A 422 -3.76 19.22 -4.68
CA THR A 422 -3.18 18.08 -3.96
C THR A 422 -3.76 16.76 -4.44
N ARG A 423 -2.94 15.71 -4.42
CA ARG A 423 -3.33 14.33 -4.70
C ARG A 423 -2.49 13.37 -3.88
N THR A 424 -3.15 12.39 -3.29
CA THR A 424 -2.48 11.35 -2.51
C THR A 424 -2.84 9.98 -3.03
N PHE A 425 -1.87 9.25 -3.62
CA PHE A 425 -2.04 7.88 -4.11
C PHE A 425 -3.20 7.72 -5.11
N LEU A 426 -3.29 8.61 -6.08
CA LEU A 426 -4.42 8.67 -6.99
C LEU A 426 -4.05 8.46 -8.47
N ASP A 427 -2.94 9.03 -8.95
CA ASP A 427 -2.63 9.05 -10.39
C ASP A 427 -2.40 7.64 -10.97
N HIS A 428 -1.91 6.70 -10.15
CA HIS A 428 -1.80 5.29 -10.55
C HIS A 428 -3.17 4.58 -10.69
N ASN A 429 -4.22 5.11 -10.08
CA ASN A 429 -5.58 4.54 -10.11
C ASN A 429 -6.49 5.20 -11.17
N ARG A 430 -5.91 5.98 -12.09
CA ARG A 430 -6.67 6.59 -13.18
C ARG A 430 -7.30 5.54 -14.09
N ILE A 431 -8.50 5.82 -14.62
CA ILE A 431 -9.13 4.94 -15.61
C ILE A 431 -8.30 4.98 -16.90
N TYR A 432 -7.82 3.81 -17.33
CA TYR A 432 -7.05 3.71 -18.56
C TYR A 432 -7.92 4.03 -19.78
N LYS A 433 -7.39 4.92 -20.63
CA LYS A 433 -7.89 5.17 -21.98
C LYS A 433 -6.72 5.06 -22.95
N LYS A 434 -6.87 4.25 -23.99
CA LYS A 434 -5.79 4.07 -24.99
C LYS A 434 -5.43 5.42 -25.59
N PRO A 435 -4.14 5.81 -25.63
CA PRO A 435 -3.71 7.02 -26.33
C PRO A 435 -4.04 6.96 -27.83
N THR A 436 -4.32 8.10 -28.43
CA THR A 436 -4.52 8.19 -29.89
C THR A 436 -3.23 7.97 -30.65
N GLN A 437 -2.08 8.33 -30.05
CA GLN A 437 -0.74 8.16 -30.58
C GLN A 437 0.20 7.70 -29.46
N THR A 438 1.23 6.92 -29.82
CA THR A 438 2.27 6.45 -28.88
C THR A 438 3.63 6.84 -29.45
N ASN A 439 4.00 8.11 -29.24
CA ASN A 439 5.25 8.69 -29.76
C ASN A 439 6.35 8.73 -28.71
N LEU A 440 5.99 8.70 -27.43
CA LEU A 440 6.94 8.75 -26.33
C LEU A 440 7.55 7.37 -26.08
N LYS A 441 8.83 7.35 -25.74
CA LYS A 441 9.59 6.16 -25.36
C LYS A 441 9.93 6.20 -23.87
N CYS A 442 9.84 5.09 -23.19
CA CYS A 442 10.15 4.99 -21.77
C CYS A 442 11.17 3.89 -21.45
N GLN A 443 11.73 3.98 -20.25
CA GLN A 443 12.67 3.01 -19.69
C GLN A 443 12.00 2.13 -18.60
N SER A 444 10.66 2.10 -18.58
CA SER A 444 9.94 1.29 -17.60
C SER A 444 10.11 -0.20 -17.85
N SER A 445 10.26 -0.95 -16.79
CA SER A 445 10.18 -2.42 -16.75
C SER A 445 8.85 -2.91 -16.22
N GLY A 446 7.82 -2.06 -16.16
CA GLY A 446 6.50 -2.33 -15.60
C GLY A 446 5.77 -3.50 -16.28
N ALA A 447 4.74 -3.99 -15.61
CA ALA A 447 3.79 -4.95 -16.14
C ALA A 447 2.39 -4.41 -15.92
N PHE A 448 1.73 -4.04 -17.01
CA PHE A 448 0.47 -3.32 -16.96
C PHE A 448 -0.63 -4.10 -17.69
N SER A 449 -1.81 -4.14 -17.08
CA SER A 449 -2.98 -4.81 -17.61
C SER A 449 -4.19 -3.87 -17.60
N TYR A 450 -5.06 -4.05 -18.57
CA TYR A 450 -6.41 -3.47 -18.54
C TYR A 450 -7.41 -4.53 -18.99
N ARG A 451 -8.20 -5.01 -18.06
CA ARG A 451 -9.20 -6.05 -18.30
C ARG A 451 -8.59 -7.29 -18.98
N GLY A 452 -7.45 -7.75 -18.49
CA GLY A 452 -6.71 -8.90 -19.01
C GLY A 452 -5.80 -8.63 -20.21
N ARG A 453 -6.04 -7.55 -20.96
CA ARG A 453 -5.16 -7.15 -22.07
C ARG A 453 -3.87 -6.53 -21.53
N ARG A 454 -2.72 -6.94 -22.06
CA ARG A 454 -1.45 -6.27 -21.78
C ARG A 454 -1.44 -4.86 -22.38
N ILE A 455 -0.96 -3.91 -21.59
CA ILE A 455 -0.65 -2.54 -22.05
C ILE A 455 0.86 -2.45 -22.27
N PRO A 456 1.35 -2.14 -23.49
CA PRO A 456 2.75 -1.86 -23.74
C PRO A 456 3.27 -0.69 -22.90
N ASN A 457 4.51 -0.76 -22.43
CA ASN A 457 5.05 0.25 -21.52
C ASN A 457 5.08 1.66 -22.13
N ASN A 458 5.40 1.80 -23.43
CA ASN A 458 5.34 3.09 -24.12
C ASN A 458 3.91 3.63 -24.23
N GLU A 459 2.91 2.75 -24.40
CA GLU A 459 1.48 3.12 -24.44
C GLU A 459 1.02 3.67 -23.07
N LEU A 460 1.39 3.00 -21.96
CA LEU A 460 1.07 3.50 -20.62
C LEU A 460 1.80 4.79 -20.28
N PHE A 461 3.05 4.92 -20.68
CA PHE A 461 3.84 6.11 -20.47
C PHE A 461 3.25 7.32 -21.20
N GLN A 462 2.81 7.16 -22.46
CA GLN A 462 2.07 8.18 -23.20
C GLN A 462 0.76 8.53 -22.48
N ASN A 463 -0.02 7.52 -22.06
CA ASN A 463 -1.27 7.72 -21.33
C ASN A 463 -1.06 8.55 -20.03
N LEU A 464 -0.01 8.28 -19.28
CA LEU A 464 0.32 9.06 -18.08
C LEU A 464 0.72 10.50 -18.45
N SER A 465 1.54 10.67 -19.45
CA SER A 465 1.95 12.01 -19.92
C SER A 465 0.75 12.83 -20.40
N ASP A 466 -0.14 12.24 -21.20
CA ASP A 466 -1.37 12.89 -21.68
C ASP A 466 -2.30 13.26 -20.53
N HIS A 467 -2.41 12.38 -19.52
CA HIS A 467 -3.19 12.63 -18.31
C HIS A 467 -2.64 13.85 -17.54
N LEU A 468 -1.34 13.87 -17.27
CA LEU A 468 -0.68 14.98 -16.56
C LEU A 468 -0.72 16.28 -17.36
N ASN A 469 -0.63 16.21 -18.70
CA ASN A 469 -0.68 17.38 -19.57
C ASN A 469 -2.04 18.11 -19.49
N LYS A 470 -3.14 17.42 -19.27
CA LYS A 470 -4.46 18.05 -19.05
C LYS A 470 -4.48 18.95 -17.82
N TRP A 471 -3.67 18.63 -16.80
CA TRP A 471 -3.57 19.39 -15.56
C TRP A 471 -2.59 20.58 -15.68
N SER A 472 -1.62 20.52 -16.55
CA SER A 472 -0.56 21.53 -16.69
C SER A 472 -1.07 23.00 -16.74
N PRO A 473 -2.17 23.34 -17.46
CA PRO A 473 -2.67 24.71 -17.47
C PRO A 473 -3.05 25.29 -16.09
N TYR A 474 -3.50 24.43 -15.18
CA TYR A 474 -3.98 24.80 -13.85
C TYR A 474 -2.88 24.83 -12.77
N LEU A 475 -1.67 24.36 -13.11
CA LEU A 475 -0.59 24.17 -12.15
C LEU A 475 0.51 25.25 -12.21
N LYS A 476 0.33 26.32 -13.02
CA LYS A 476 1.33 27.37 -13.23
C LYS A 476 1.59 28.20 -11.98
N LYS A 477 0.56 28.59 -11.21
CA LYS A 477 0.69 29.49 -10.07
C LYS A 477 1.20 28.79 -8.82
N HIS A 478 0.51 27.74 -8.38
CA HIS A 478 0.74 27.11 -7.07
C HIS A 478 1.19 25.66 -7.16
N GLY A 479 1.03 25.01 -8.33
CA GLY A 479 1.50 23.66 -8.58
C GLY A 479 0.58 22.55 -8.09
N LEU A 480 1.09 21.34 -8.17
CA LEU A 480 0.48 20.10 -7.69
C LEU A 480 1.38 19.47 -6.62
N LEU A 481 0.90 19.42 -5.40
CA LEU A 481 1.50 18.61 -4.34
C LEU A 481 1.00 17.18 -4.52
N ILE A 482 1.88 16.29 -4.94
CA ILE A 482 1.55 14.89 -5.19
C ILE A 482 2.33 13.97 -4.26
N VAL A 483 1.61 13.03 -3.66
CA VAL A 483 2.17 11.86 -2.96
C VAL A 483 1.79 10.64 -3.78
N GLU A 484 2.78 9.93 -4.34
CA GLU A 484 2.48 8.86 -5.28
C GLU A 484 3.27 7.59 -5.01
N LEU A 485 2.67 6.47 -5.41
CA LEU A 485 3.21 5.13 -5.29
C LEU A 485 3.95 4.71 -6.57
N HIS A 486 5.07 4.04 -6.40
CA HIS A 486 5.91 3.61 -7.50
C HIS A 486 6.28 2.13 -7.42
N SER A 487 6.45 1.50 -8.57
CA SER A 487 7.16 0.24 -8.66
C SER A 487 8.68 0.47 -8.68
N ILE A 488 9.45 -0.59 -8.50
CA ILE A 488 10.90 -0.59 -8.71
C ILE A 488 11.27 -1.70 -9.69
N LYS A 489 12.47 -1.61 -10.30
CA LYS A 489 12.92 -2.67 -11.21
C LYS A 489 12.96 -4.02 -10.50
N PRO A 490 12.50 -5.12 -11.12
CA PRO A 490 12.48 -6.45 -10.50
C PRO A 490 13.84 -6.90 -9.95
N LYS A 491 14.92 -6.57 -10.64
CA LYS A 491 16.30 -6.84 -10.15
C LYS A 491 16.58 -6.19 -8.79
N ILE A 492 16.20 -4.91 -8.63
CA ILE A 492 16.37 -4.20 -7.35
C ILE A 492 15.53 -4.86 -6.24
N ALA A 493 14.30 -5.27 -6.57
CA ALA A 493 13.46 -5.99 -5.61
C ALA A 493 14.09 -7.33 -5.19
N ALA A 494 14.58 -8.11 -6.14
CA ALA A 494 15.24 -9.40 -5.92
C ALA A 494 16.50 -9.29 -5.04
N GLU A 495 17.29 -8.23 -5.21
CA GLU A 495 18.47 -7.94 -4.39
C GLU A 495 18.11 -7.43 -2.98
N ASN A 496 16.86 -7.03 -2.77
CA ASN A 496 16.37 -6.43 -1.52
C ASN A 496 15.16 -7.14 -0.89
N ILE A 497 15.05 -8.45 -1.08
CA ILE A 497 13.95 -9.27 -0.52
C ILE A 497 13.84 -9.07 1.00
N GLY A 498 12.62 -8.79 1.46
CA GLY A 498 12.32 -8.47 2.85
C GLY A 498 12.78 -7.07 3.29
N LYS A 499 13.18 -6.18 2.36
CA LYS A 499 13.52 -4.78 2.61
C LYS A 499 12.66 -3.80 1.82
N THR A 500 11.83 -4.27 0.92
CA THR A 500 10.91 -3.50 0.09
C THR A 500 9.53 -4.17 0.03
N LEU A 501 8.49 -3.39 -0.23
CA LEU A 501 7.11 -3.84 -0.46
C LEU A 501 6.77 -3.91 -1.96
N SER A 502 7.77 -3.93 -2.84
CA SER A 502 7.55 -3.89 -4.29
C SER A 502 6.70 -5.07 -4.77
N THR A 503 7.01 -6.30 -4.34
CA THR A 503 6.27 -7.50 -4.77
C THR A 503 4.77 -7.43 -4.44
N PRO A 504 4.35 -7.19 -3.18
CA PRO A 504 2.92 -7.07 -2.88
C PRO A 504 2.28 -5.83 -3.55
N TYR A 505 3.00 -4.74 -3.76
CA TYR A 505 2.47 -3.57 -4.47
C TYR A 505 2.28 -3.87 -5.96
N ASP A 506 3.28 -4.47 -6.61
CA ASP A 506 3.15 -4.89 -8.02
C ASP A 506 1.97 -5.87 -8.20
N ALA A 507 1.73 -6.77 -7.24
CA ALA A 507 0.60 -7.70 -7.28
C ALA A 507 -0.75 -6.99 -7.10
N THR A 508 -0.91 -6.24 -6.01
CA THR A 508 -2.19 -5.57 -5.68
C THR A 508 -2.60 -4.60 -6.77
N HIS A 509 -1.67 -3.83 -7.33
CA HIS A 509 -1.96 -2.85 -8.37
C HIS A 509 -2.06 -3.49 -9.75
N GLY A 510 -1.12 -4.39 -10.11
CA GLY A 510 -1.12 -5.03 -11.42
C GLY A 510 -2.33 -5.91 -11.68
N TYR A 511 -2.75 -6.70 -10.69
CA TYR A 511 -3.95 -7.53 -10.81
C TYR A 511 -5.27 -6.74 -10.70
N THR A 512 -5.21 -5.46 -10.36
CA THR A 512 -6.41 -4.62 -10.23
C THR A 512 -6.43 -3.43 -11.18
N ASP A 513 -5.71 -3.51 -12.32
CA ASP A 513 -5.66 -2.48 -13.35
C ASP A 513 -5.28 -1.11 -12.82
N GLN A 514 -4.35 -1.07 -11.87
CA GLN A 514 -3.74 0.13 -11.32
C GLN A 514 -2.29 0.23 -11.81
N TYR A 515 -1.81 1.43 -12.11
CA TYR A 515 -0.64 1.63 -12.95
C TYR A 515 0.48 2.31 -12.19
N ILE A 516 1.11 1.58 -11.24
CA ILE A 516 2.33 2.05 -10.58
C ILE A 516 3.51 1.90 -11.53
N ILE A 517 4.17 3.00 -11.84
CA ILE A 517 5.37 3.05 -12.70
C ILE A 517 6.59 3.44 -11.86
N GLU A 518 7.79 3.10 -12.32
CA GLU A 518 9.02 3.51 -11.62
C GLU A 518 9.13 5.05 -11.53
N LEU A 519 9.64 5.54 -10.38
CA LEU A 519 9.75 6.98 -10.10
C LEU A 519 10.40 7.78 -11.23
N ASN A 520 11.51 7.29 -11.81
CA ASN A 520 12.18 8.00 -12.89
C ASN A 520 11.30 8.09 -14.15
N SER A 521 10.53 7.05 -14.45
CA SER A 521 9.57 7.06 -15.56
C SER A 521 8.38 7.97 -15.27
N PHE A 522 7.90 8.03 -14.04
CA PHE A 522 6.87 8.99 -13.63
C PHE A 522 7.33 10.43 -13.81
N LEU A 523 8.53 10.78 -13.35
CA LEU A 523 9.07 12.14 -13.49
C LEU A 523 9.37 12.49 -14.96
N ALA A 524 9.78 11.51 -15.77
CA ALA A 524 9.94 11.70 -17.21
C ALA A 524 8.58 11.99 -17.89
N ALA A 525 7.51 11.26 -17.55
CA ALA A 525 6.17 11.54 -18.06
C ALA A 525 5.66 12.93 -17.62
N ALA A 526 5.91 13.33 -16.38
CA ALA A 526 5.60 14.66 -15.89
C ALA A 526 6.34 15.74 -16.69
N LYS A 527 7.64 15.54 -16.97
CA LYS A 527 8.43 16.45 -17.79
C LYS A 527 7.86 16.60 -19.21
N HIS A 528 7.43 15.52 -19.84
CA HIS A 528 6.75 15.56 -21.15
C HIS A 528 5.40 16.31 -21.09
N ALA A 529 4.78 16.35 -19.92
CA ALA A 529 3.59 17.15 -19.65
C ALA A 529 3.90 18.61 -19.23
N ASN A 530 5.13 19.07 -19.39
CA ASN A 530 5.63 20.38 -18.93
C ASN A 530 5.48 20.60 -17.42
N LEU A 531 5.55 19.52 -16.63
CA LEU A 531 5.51 19.57 -15.17
C LEU A 531 6.89 19.23 -14.61
N ILE A 532 7.49 20.16 -13.90
CA ILE A 532 8.83 20.03 -13.30
C ILE A 532 8.72 20.00 -11.79
N PRO A 533 9.34 19.02 -11.11
CA PRO A 533 9.39 19.01 -9.65
C PRO A 533 10.30 20.14 -9.13
N GLU A 534 9.86 20.86 -8.11
CA GLU A 534 10.73 21.77 -7.37
C GLU A 534 11.72 20.95 -6.53
N ASN A 535 13.03 21.12 -6.74
CA ASN A 535 14.07 20.30 -6.12
C ASN A 535 14.01 20.30 -4.59
N GLU A 536 13.71 21.45 -3.99
CA GLU A 536 13.57 21.63 -2.54
C GLU A 536 12.39 20.81 -1.97
N TYR A 537 11.38 20.56 -2.79
CA TYR A 537 10.12 19.88 -2.43
C TYR A 537 9.97 18.53 -3.14
N SER A 538 11.10 17.83 -3.29
CA SER A 538 11.16 16.50 -3.91
C SER A 538 11.74 15.49 -2.94
N PHE A 539 10.93 14.54 -2.49
CA PHE A 539 11.30 13.51 -1.53
C PHE A 539 10.94 12.13 -2.05
N LYS A 540 11.69 11.11 -1.63
CA LYS A 540 11.41 9.71 -1.95
C LYS A 540 11.66 8.80 -0.74
N PHE A 541 10.93 7.71 -0.66
CA PHE A 541 10.93 6.81 0.49
C PHE A 541 11.02 5.33 0.07
N PRO A 542 12.08 4.62 0.54
CA PRO A 542 13.29 5.14 1.16
C PRO A 542 14.06 6.09 0.22
N ASN A 543 15.00 6.88 0.76
CA ASN A 543 15.77 7.83 -0.07
C ASN A 543 16.93 7.13 -0.83
N ASP A 544 16.61 6.06 -1.55
CA ASP A 544 17.52 5.30 -2.39
C ASP A 544 16.77 4.73 -3.62
N GLU A 545 17.37 3.78 -4.32
CA GLU A 545 16.80 3.14 -5.52
C GLU A 545 15.57 2.26 -5.25
N ARG A 546 15.31 1.93 -3.99
CA ARG A 546 14.14 1.14 -3.54
C ARG A 546 12.91 2.00 -3.27
N ALA A 547 12.94 3.26 -3.67
CA ALA A 547 11.84 4.19 -3.41
C ALA A 547 10.54 3.71 -4.07
N THR A 548 9.56 3.40 -3.23
CA THR A 548 8.20 3.03 -3.65
C THR A 548 7.18 4.13 -3.40
N VAL A 549 7.56 5.19 -2.70
CA VAL A 549 6.70 6.38 -2.48
C VAL A 549 7.53 7.63 -2.76
N SER A 550 6.91 8.61 -3.40
CA SER A 550 7.51 9.94 -3.57
C SER A 550 6.54 11.06 -3.20
N ILE A 551 7.10 12.22 -2.89
CA ILE A 551 6.38 13.48 -2.66
C ILE A 551 7.05 14.54 -3.51
N HIS A 552 6.26 15.24 -4.33
CA HIS A 552 6.75 16.32 -5.17
C HIS A 552 5.77 17.50 -5.18
N LEU A 553 6.32 18.71 -5.22
CA LEU A 553 5.59 19.87 -5.70
C LEU A 553 5.92 20.05 -7.18
N LEU A 554 5.01 19.64 -8.07
CA LEU A 554 5.16 19.79 -9.52
C LEU A 554 4.62 21.15 -9.95
N LYS A 555 5.35 21.85 -10.81
CA LYS A 555 4.90 23.10 -11.42
C LYS A 555 4.94 23.03 -12.95
N ALA A 556 3.96 23.68 -13.56
CA ALA A 556 3.97 23.87 -15.02
C ALA A 556 4.95 24.98 -15.40
N VAL A 557 5.77 24.71 -16.43
CA VAL A 557 6.75 25.61 -17.02
C VAL A 557 6.26 26.18 -18.36
#